data_a3ebe52f7685b0add5fa9f50cee47103
#
_entry.id   a3ebe52f7685b0add5fa9f50cee47103
#
_cell.length_a   1.000
_cell.length_b   1.000
_cell.length_c   1.000
_cell.angle_alpha   90.00
_cell.angle_beta   90.00
_cell.angle_gamma   90.00
#
_symmetry.space_group_name_H-M   'P 1'
#
loop_
_entity.id
_entity.type
_entity.pdbx_description
1 polymer ?
#
loop_
_entity_poly.entity_id
_entity_poly.type
_entity_poly.pdbx_seq_one_letter_code
_entity_poly.pdbx_strand_id
1 'polypeptide(L)'
;MRWLVTLCLLSVAAMPIGRPASAAEDALETLFIDTCLFNEAGWIGKDQKSVAANCACKAKTEVKLADPAFKQAVAKKQPYDKFPFGDPAAYQKQVLTDCPALRPLMIDAMCNDPAAPPDACAAVKDMVSKLK
;
A
#
# COMPACT_ATOMS: atom_id res chain seq x y z
N MET A 1 -59.42 -12.85 -37.81
CA MET A 1 -58.37 -11.90 -37.49
C MET A 1 -57.59 -12.43 -36.31
N ARG A 2 -56.38 -12.95 -36.59
CA ARG A 2 -55.49 -13.57 -35.55
C ARG A 2 -54.43 -12.55 -35.21
N TRP A 3 -54.46 -12.03 -33.99
CA TRP A 3 -53.41 -11.17 -33.43
C TRP A 3 -52.34 -12.07 -32.83
N LEU A 4 -51.20 -12.13 -33.47
CA LEU A 4 -49.97 -12.73 -32.93
C LEU A 4 -49.28 -11.68 -32.06
N VAL A 5 -49.35 -11.85 -30.76
CA VAL A 5 -48.54 -11.09 -29.79
C VAL A 5 -47.18 -11.76 -29.72
N THR A 6 -46.19 -11.13 -30.36
CA THR A 6 -44.81 -11.57 -30.29
C THR A 6 -44.22 -11.08 -28.95
N LEU A 7 -44.05 -11.98 -27.99
CA LEU A 7 -43.34 -11.73 -26.76
C LEU A 7 -41.83 -11.59 -27.07
N CYS A 8 -41.31 -10.36 -27.07
CA CYS A 8 -39.88 -10.11 -27.01
C CYS A 8 -39.38 -10.42 -25.60
N LEU A 9 -38.79 -11.59 -25.42
CA LEU A 9 -37.98 -11.93 -24.23
C LEU A 9 -36.67 -11.11 -24.28
N LEU A 10 -36.63 -10.00 -23.57
CA LEU A 10 -35.40 -9.27 -23.26
C LEU A 10 -34.57 -10.11 -22.27
N SER A 11 -33.68 -10.90 -22.79
CA SER A 11 -32.63 -11.53 -21.99
C SER A 11 -31.67 -10.44 -21.50
N VAL A 12 -31.91 -9.97 -20.28
CA VAL A 12 -30.92 -9.16 -19.55
C VAL A 12 -29.79 -10.10 -19.17
N ALA A 13 -28.75 -10.15 -20.00
CA ALA A 13 -27.49 -10.76 -19.64
C ALA A 13 -26.92 -9.95 -18.46
N ALA A 14 -26.99 -10.52 -17.26
CA ALA A 14 -26.27 -10.01 -16.10
C ALA A 14 -24.78 -10.13 -16.40
N MET A 15 -24.17 -9.06 -16.91
CA MET A 15 -22.73 -8.95 -17.00
C MET A 15 -22.17 -8.95 -15.58
N PRO A 16 -21.21 -9.81 -15.24
CA PRO A 16 -20.49 -9.67 -14.00
C PRO A 16 -19.80 -8.31 -14.03
N ILE A 17 -20.20 -7.42 -13.14
CA ILE A 17 -19.51 -6.14 -12.93
C ILE A 17 -18.20 -6.47 -12.21
N GLY A 18 -17.22 -6.94 -12.96
CA GLY A 18 -15.84 -6.99 -12.52
C GLY A 18 -15.38 -5.55 -12.35
N ARG A 19 -15.03 -5.14 -11.12
CA ARG A 19 -14.35 -3.86 -10.91
C ARG A 19 -13.13 -3.80 -11.81
N PRO A 20 -12.92 -2.72 -12.58
CA PRO A 20 -11.69 -2.57 -13.37
C PRO A 20 -10.49 -2.66 -12.42
N ALA A 21 -9.38 -3.27 -12.88
CA ALA A 21 -8.17 -3.48 -12.08
C ALA A 21 -7.65 -2.18 -11.44
N SER A 22 -7.79 -1.04 -12.12
CA SER A 22 -7.48 0.30 -11.60
C SER A 22 -8.27 0.67 -10.33
N ALA A 23 -9.58 0.38 -10.27
CA ALA A 23 -10.39 0.68 -9.09
C ALA A 23 -10.01 -0.19 -7.88
N ALA A 24 -9.55 -1.43 -8.10
CA ALA A 24 -9.04 -2.30 -7.04
C ALA A 24 -7.68 -1.80 -6.50
N GLU A 25 -6.81 -1.31 -7.37
CA GLU A 25 -5.52 -0.71 -6.99
C GLU A 25 -5.71 0.61 -6.23
N ASP A 26 -6.64 1.48 -6.67
CA ASP A 26 -6.98 2.72 -5.98
C ASP A 26 -7.54 2.47 -4.58
N ALA A 27 -8.38 1.44 -4.41
CA ALA A 27 -8.89 1.04 -3.11
C ALA A 27 -7.78 0.51 -2.18
N LEU A 28 -6.82 -0.23 -2.72
CA LEU A 28 -5.67 -0.73 -1.98
C LEU A 28 -4.72 0.39 -1.60
N GLU A 29 -4.46 1.34 -2.50
CA GLU A 29 -3.66 2.54 -2.22
C GLU A 29 -4.28 3.36 -1.09
N THR A 30 -5.59 3.58 -1.13
CA THR A 30 -6.33 4.27 -0.05
C THR A 30 -6.18 3.55 1.28
N LEU A 31 -6.31 2.22 1.31
CA LEU A 31 -6.11 1.42 2.52
C LEU A 31 -4.70 1.61 3.10
N PHE A 32 -3.67 1.60 2.26
CA PHE A 32 -2.29 1.81 2.71
C PHE A 32 -2.03 3.23 3.20
N ILE A 33 -2.61 4.24 2.54
CA ILE A 33 -2.55 5.63 3.01
C ILE A 33 -3.17 5.75 4.40
N ASP A 34 -4.39 5.26 4.59
CA ASP A 34 -5.11 5.32 5.86
C ASP A 34 -4.35 4.58 6.98
N THR A 35 -3.81 3.41 6.67
CA THR A 35 -2.98 2.63 7.61
C THR A 35 -1.71 3.38 8.00
N CYS A 36 -1.03 4.01 7.03
CA CYS A 36 0.14 4.82 7.27
C CYS A 36 -0.19 6.04 8.14
N LEU A 37 -1.24 6.79 7.82
CA LEU A 37 -1.68 7.95 8.59
C LEU A 37 -2.03 7.58 10.04
N PHE A 38 -2.60 6.40 10.23
CA PHE A 38 -2.97 5.94 11.57
C PHE A 38 -1.76 5.47 12.40
N ASN A 39 -0.85 4.71 11.79
CA ASN A 39 0.23 4.03 12.52
C ASN A 39 1.57 4.77 12.49
N GLU A 40 1.83 5.58 11.47
CA GLU A 40 3.17 6.09 11.18
C GLU A 40 3.28 7.62 11.25
N ALA A 41 2.19 8.34 11.51
CA ALA A 41 2.18 9.80 11.55
C ALA A 41 3.23 10.41 12.51
N GLY A 42 3.62 9.68 13.55
CA GLY A 42 4.59 10.16 14.55
C GLY A 42 6.03 10.27 14.05
N TRP A 43 6.38 9.58 12.94
CA TRP A 43 7.76 9.60 12.44
C TRP A 43 7.88 9.92 10.94
N ILE A 44 6.81 9.69 10.16
CA ILE A 44 6.86 9.75 8.69
C ILE A 44 6.84 11.17 8.11
N GLY A 45 6.73 12.18 8.93
CA GLY A 45 6.76 13.59 8.54
C GLY A 45 6.81 14.52 9.74
N LYS A 46 7.21 15.78 9.49
CA LYS A 46 7.33 16.82 10.53
C LYS A 46 6.05 17.63 10.72
N ASP A 47 5.18 17.62 9.75
CA ASP A 47 3.90 18.32 9.73
C ASP A 47 2.86 17.51 8.97
N GLN A 48 1.59 17.90 9.07
CA GLN A 48 0.47 17.19 8.46
C GLN A 48 0.63 17.04 6.93
N LYS A 49 1.19 18.06 6.26
CA LYS A 49 1.38 18.04 4.81
C LYS A 49 2.45 17.03 4.41
N SER A 50 3.58 17.02 5.10
CA SER A 50 4.66 16.07 4.83
C SER A 50 4.26 14.64 5.18
N VAL A 51 3.52 14.43 6.27
CA VAL A 51 2.95 13.13 6.63
C VAL A 51 2.06 12.60 5.52
N ALA A 52 1.11 13.40 5.03
CA ALA A 52 0.22 13.01 3.95
C ALA A 52 0.97 12.68 2.64
N ALA A 53 1.94 13.51 2.25
CA ALA A 53 2.74 13.30 1.05
C ALA A 53 3.60 12.03 1.14
N ASN A 54 4.22 11.78 2.29
CA ASN A 54 5.07 10.62 2.51
C ASN A 54 4.26 9.33 2.60
N CYS A 55 3.09 9.34 3.24
CA CYS A 55 2.16 8.21 3.22
C CYS A 55 1.66 7.89 1.81
N ALA A 56 1.35 8.90 1.01
CA ALA A 56 0.95 8.70 -0.38
C ALA A 56 2.08 8.08 -1.23
N CYS A 57 3.32 8.55 -1.06
CA CYS A 57 4.48 7.96 -1.74
C CYS A 57 4.67 6.49 -1.35
N LYS A 58 4.70 6.21 -0.05
CA LYS A 58 4.87 4.86 0.50
C LYS A 58 3.78 3.92 -0.02
N ALA A 59 2.51 4.32 0.03
CA ALA A 59 1.38 3.53 -0.43
C ALA A 59 1.49 3.13 -1.90
N LYS A 60 1.95 4.01 -2.78
CA LYS A 60 2.17 3.69 -4.20
C LYS A 60 3.21 2.59 -4.40
N THR A 61 4.28 2.61 -3.62
CA THR A 61 5.28 1.54 -3.63
C THR A 61 4.69 0.24 -3.08
N GLU A 62 3.92 0.32 -2.00
CA GLU A 62 3.26 -0.84 -1.38
C GLU A 62 2.27 -1.52 -2.32
N VAL A 63 1.49 -0.78 -3.09
CA VAL A 63 0.58 -1.34 -4.11
C VAL A 63 1.35 -2.17 -5.15
N LYS A 64 2.53 -1.70 -5.57
CA LYS A 64 3.38 -2.42 -6.53
C LYS A 64 3.98 -3.69 -5.93
N LEU A 65 4.39 -3.64 -4.67
CA LEU A 65 5.07 -4.75 -3.98
C LEU A 65 4.10 -5.77 -3.37
N ALA A 66 2.83 -5.40 -3.20
CA ALA A 66 1.85 -6.24 -2.53
C ALA A 66 1.69 -7.60 -3.21
N ASP A 67 1.79 -8.66 -2.41
CA ASP A 67 1.58 -10.04 -2.85
C ASP A 67 0.20 -10.20 -3.51
N PRO A 68 0.09 -10.87 -4.67
CA PRO A 68 -1.20 -11.15 -5.31
C PRO A 68 -2.20 -11.85 -4.39
N ALA A 69 -1.75 -12.75 -3.51
CA ALA A 69 -2.61 -13.41 -2.53
C ALA A 69 -3.14 -12.43 -1.48
N PHE A 70 -2.33 -11.46 -1.04
CA PHE A 70 -2.77 -10.37 -0.18
C PHE A 70 -3.83 -9.50 -0.86
N LYS A 71 -3.58 -9.09 -2.11
CA LYS A 71 -4.56 -8.30 -2.89
C LYS A 71 -5.91 -9.02 -3.01
N GLN A 72 -5.89 -10.34 -3.23
CA GLN A 72 -7.11 -11.15 -3.26
C GLN A 72 -7.79 -11.24 -1.90
N ALA A 73 -7.03 -11.42 -0.82
CA ALA A 73 -7.58 -11.47 0.54
C ALA A 73 -8.28 -10.15 0.90
N VAL A 74 -7.67 -9.00 0.59
CA VAL A 74 -8.27 -7.68 0.78
C VAL A 74 -9.57 -7.54 -0.03
N ALA A 75 -9.55 -7.91 -1.31
CA ALA A 75 -10.73 -7.83 -2.17
C ALA A 75 -11.90 -8.70 -1.68
N LYS A 76 -11.59 -9.86 -1.09
CA LYS A 76 -12.57 -10.82 -0.53
C LYS A 76 -12.88 -10.59 0.94
N LYS A 77 -12.29 -9.57 1.58
CA LYS A 77 -12.38 -9.29 3.02
C LYS A 77 -12.00 -10.50 3.88
N GLN A 78 -10.97 -11.22 3.46
CA GLN A 78 -10.44 -12.38 4.14
C GLN A 78 -9.20 -12.01 4.96
N PRO A 79 -8.92 -12.69 6.09
CA PRO A 79 -7.70 -12.48 6.85
C PRO A 79 -6.47 -12.89 6.03
N TYR A 80 -5.34 -12.20 6.28
CA TYR A 80 -4.04 -12.51 5.72
C TYR A 80 -2.99 -12.42 6.83
N ASP A 81 -2.28 -13.49 7.09
CA ASP A 81 -1.41 -13.68 8.24
C ASP A 81 0.10 -13.56 7.95
N LYS A 82 0.44 -13.26 6.69
CA LYS A 82 1.83 -13.12 6.25
C LYS A 82 2.20 -11.66 6.03
N PHE A 83 3.50 -11.38 6.03
CA PHE A 83 3.98 -10.06 5.59
C PHE A 83 3.62 -9.85 4.11
N PRO A 84 2.88 -8.77 3.76
CA PRO A 84 2.27 -8.67 2.44
C PRO A 84 3.20 -8.21 1.32
N PHE A 85 4.46 -7.89 1.62
CA PHE A 85 5.40 -7.29 0.68
C PHE A 85 6.65 -8.14 0.43
N GLY A 86 6.58 -9.44 0.69
CA GLY A 86 7.68 -10.37 0.47
C GLY A 86 8.79 -10.28 1.53
N ASP A 87 10.04 -10.06 1.13
CA ASP A 87 11.14 -9.91 2.07
C ASP A 87 11.13 -8.52 2.73
N PRO A 88 11.11 -8.42 4.08
CA PRO A 88 11.05 -7.14 4.78
C PRO A 88 12.21 -6.19 4.48
N ALA A 89 13.44 -6.72 4.30
CA ALA A 89 14.61 -5.89 4.00
C ALA A 89 14.55 -5.33 2.57
N ALA A 90 14.13 -6.15 1.61
CA ALA A 90 13.91 -5.73 0.23
C ALA A 90 12.78 -4.70 0.12
N TYR A 91 11.68 -4.89 0.85
CA TYR A 91 10.58 -3.94 0.95
C TYR A 91 11.07 -2.59 1.48
N GLN A 92 11.76 -2.57 2.61
CA GLN A 92 12.27 -1.33 3.20
C GLN A 92 13.21 -0.59 2.26
N LYS A 93 14.12 -1.32 1.61
CA LYS A 93 15.03 -0.76 0.60
C LYS A 93 14.25 -0.13 -0.57
N GLN A 94 13.22 -0.80 -1.07
CA GLN A 94 12.42 -0.30 -2.20
C GLN A 94 11.64 0.96 -1.82
N VAL A 95 11.00 0.98 -0.64
CA VAL A 95 10.29 2.16 -0.13
C VAL A 95 11.23 3.36 -0.03
N LEU A 96 12.43 3.18 0.53
CA LEU A 96 13.41 4.27 0.66
C LEU A 96 14.04 4.68 -0.67
N THR A 97 14.03 3.81 -1.67
CA THR A 97 14.45 4.12 -3.04
C THR A 97 13.40 4.98 -3.73
N ASP A 98 12.14 4.58 -3.69
CA ASP A 98 11.03 5.24 -4.37
C ASP A 98 10.63 6.56 -3.66
N CYS A 99 10.83 6.63 -2.34
CA CYS A 99 10.43 7.74 -1.49
C CYS A 99 11.64 8.34 -0.75
N PRO A 100 12.52 9.05 -1.44
CA PRO A 100 13.77 9.56 -0.85
C PRO A 100 13.56 10.53 0.33
N ALA A 101 12.42 11.20 0.41
CA ALA A 101 12.07 12.07 1.54
C ALA A 101 11.94 11.29 2.87
N LEU A 102 11.72 9.98 2.83
CA LEU A 102 11.66 9.13 4.02
C LEU A 102 13.03 8.79 4.60
N ARG A 103 14.10 8.90 3.84
CA ARG A 103 15.46 8.50 4.28
C ARG A 103 15.92 9.20 5.55
N PRO A 104 15.92 10.55 5.63
CA PRO A 104 16.32 11.24 6.84
C PRO A 104 15.38 11.00 8.00
N LEU A 105 14.07 10.86 7.75
CA LEU A 105 13.07 10.60 8.78
C LEU A 105 13.25 9.22 9.40
N MET A 106 13.54 8.20 8.60
CA MET A 106 13.80 6.86 9.10
C MET A 106 15.10 6.80 9.93
N ILE A 107 16.16 7.48 9.48
CA ILE A 107 17.39 7.60 10.27
C ILE A 107 17.09 8.25 11.62
N ASP A 108 16.37 9.35 11.61
CA ASP A 108 16.01 10.08 12.83
C ASP A 108 15.19 9.21 13.78
N ALA A 109 14.15 8.55 13.28
CA ALA A 109 13.32 7.63 14.05
C ALA A 109 14.15 6.49 14.68
N MET A 110 14.98 5.79 13.90
CA MET A 110 15.77 4.66 14.40
C MET A 110 16.92 5.07 15.34
N CYS A 111 17.50 6.25 15.14
CA CYS A 111 18.60 6.72 15.99
C CYS A 111 18.13 7.36 17.31
N ASN A 112 16.90 7.83 17.38
CA ASN A 112 16.33 8.48 18.56
C ASN A 112 15.31 7.63 19.32
N ASP A 113 14.98 6.43 18.82
CA ASP A 113 14.08 5.51 19.51
C ASP A 113 14.84 4.74 20.61
N PRO A 114 14.52 4.98 21.91
CA PRO A 114 15.15 4.26 23.01
C PRO A 114 14.84 2.75 23.03
N ALA A 115 13.79 2.33 22.33
CA ALA A 115 13.39 0.92 22.20
C ALA A 115 14.04 0.21 21.00
N ALA A 116 14.72 0.98 20.12
CA ALA A 116 15.40 0.38 18.96
C ALA A 116 16.60 -0.49 19.40
N PRO A 117 16.90 -1.58 18.68
CA PRO A 117 18.11 -2.35 18.89
C PRO A 117 19.37 -1.46 18.80
N PRO A 118 20.43 -1.74 19.58
CA PRO A 118 21.63 -0.89 19.64
C PRO A 118 22.32 -0.64 18.28
N ASP A 119 22.18 -1.57 17.34
CA ASP A 119 22.75 -1.51 15.99
C ASP A 119 21.80 -0.93 14.93
N ALA A 120 20.53 -0.69 15.27
CA ALA A 120 19.51 -0.25 14.31
C ALA A 120 19.87 1.09 13.65
N CYS A 121 20.39 2.05 14.40
CA CYS A 121 20.84 3.33 13.86
C CYS A 121 21.96 3.19 12.85
N ALA A 122 22.98 2.39 13.16
CA ALA A 122 24.08 2.13 12.23
C ALA A 122 23.62 1.37 10.98
N ALA A 123 22.76 0.39 11.15
CA ALA A 123 22.21 -0.42 10.06
C ALA A 123 21.38 0.41 9.08
N VAL A 124 20.51 1.30 9.57
CA VAL A 124 19.70 2.16 8.69
C VAL A 124 20.55 3.20 7.96
N LYS A 125 21.56 3.77 8.62
CA LYS A 125 22.51 4.70 7.96
C LYS A 125 23.30 4.02 6.86
N ASP A 126 23.81 2.80 7.10
CA ASP A 126 24.51 2.01 6.10
C ASP A 126 23.60 1.67 4.91
N MET A 127 22.38 1.22 5.17
CA MET A 127 21.40 0.94 4.12
C MET A 127 21.12 2.18 3.26
N VAL A 128 20.80 3.33 3.89
CA VAL A 128 20.49 4.58 3.18
C VAL A 128 21.68 5.06 2.36
N SER A 129 22.91 4.93 2.86
CA SER A 129 24.12 5.33 2.14
C SER A 129 24.35 4.56 0.83
N LYS A 130 23.79 3.36 0.71
CA LYS A 130 23.88 2.48 -0.47
C LYS A 130 22.75 2.68 -1.47
N LEU A 131 21.75 3.51 -1.15
CA LEU A 131 20.65 3.85 -2.07
C LEU A 131 21.10 4.93 -3.05
N LYS A 132 20.89 4.67 -4.33
CA LYS A 132 21.14 5.65 -5.41
C LYS A 132 19.97 6.64 -5.57
#